data_b3bf11fec0f507035aecbf82d1f14d15
#
_entry.id   b3bf11fec0f507035aecbf82d1f14d15
#
_cell.length_a   1.000
_cell.length_b   1.000
_cell.length_c   1.000
_cell.angle_alpha   90.00
_cell.angle_beta   90.00
_cell.angle_gamma   90.00
#
_symmetry.space_group_name_H-M   'P 1'
#
loop_
_entity.id
_entity.type
_entity.pdbx_description
1 polymer ?
#
loop_
_entity_poly.entity_id
_entity_poly.type
_entity_poly.pdbx_seq_one_letter_code
_entity_poly.pdbx_strand_id
1 'polypeptide(L)'
;MSTKQMSNQFDFNGAYGAWKDGQALNEAKKDASKGLYIAVDFDGTCVFEEWPEIGEDNPYAVEVLKECVKNGHKIILLTIREHETKGIEGRDLLKEAEDWFKKNEIPLYAVNENPEWEEKVGKSRKVYADVIIDDKCCNMHTIEDENSKGELCEYCSWRYIDKWMVKRGVYKSRVTEDTDDDLAEDKEVRYEDL
;
A
#
# COMPACT_ATOMS: atom_id res chain seq x y z
N MET A 1 18.80 -36.76 -32.02
CA MET A 1 17.78 -36.37 -31.02
C MET A 1 17.96 -34.89 -30.78
N SER A 2 17.03 -34.08 -31.27
CA SER A 2 17.16 -32.60 -31.27
C SER A 2 16.53 -32.03 -29.98
N THR A 3 17.33 -31.42 -29.14
CA THR A 3 16.87 -30.66 -27.96
C THR A 3 16.28 -29.33 -28.43
N LYS A 4 14.95 -29.22 -28.43
CA LYS A 4 14.27 -27.95 -28.56
C LYS A 4 14.53 -27.11 -27.30
N GLN A 5 15.40 -26.11 -27.41
CA GLN A 5 15.47 -25.01 -26.45
C GLN A 5 14.18 -24.18 -26.58
N MET A 6 13.31 -24.25 -25.59
CA MET A 6 12.22 -23.29 -25.40
C MET A 6 12.82 -22.04 -24.82
N SER A 7 13.08 -21.02 -25.66
CA SER A 7 13.40 -19.69 -25.22
C SER A 7 12.09 -19.00 -24.82
N ASN A 8 11.75 -19.02 -23.54
CA ASN A 8 10.79 -18.07 -22.99
C ASN A 8 11.47 -16.70 -22.94
N GLN A 9 11.40 -15.98 -24.05
CA GLN A 9 11.78 -14.58 -24.11
C GLN A 9 10.61 -13.80 -23.51
N PHE A 10 10.74 -13.39 -22.25
CA PHE A 10 9.82 -12.48 -21.61
C PHE A 10 9.95 -11.13 -22.32
N ASP A 11 8.87 -10.64 -22.95
CA ASP A 11 8.88 -9.36 -23.65
C ASP A 11 8.81 -8.19 -22.67
N PHE A 12 9.99 -7.79 -22.18
CA PHE A 12 10.15 -6.62 -21.31
C PHE A 12 9.65 -5.32 -21.95
N ASN A 13 9.63 -5.20 -23.26
CA ASN A 13 9.20 -3.98 -23.95
C ASN A 13 7.68 -3.84 -23.93
N GLY A 14 6.92 -4.95 -23.99
CA GLY A 14 5.47 -4.92 -23.85
C GLY A 14 5.02 -4.50 -22.43
N ALA A 15 5.70 -5.03 -21.39
CA ALA A 15 5.41 -4.66 -20.01
C ALA A 15 5.77 -3.18 -19.70
N TYR A 16 6.88 -2.68 -20.25
CA TYR A 16 7.32 -1.28 -20.05
C TYR A 16 6.47 -0.27 -20.82
N GLY A 17 5.97 -0.64 -22.00
CA GLY A 17 5.05 0.19 -22.81
C GLY A 17 3.69 0.39 -22.12
N ALA A 18 3.14 -0.66 -21.52
CA ALA A 18 1.88 -0.61 -20.79
C ALA A 18 1.95 0.31 -19.54
N TRP A 19 3.14 0.45 -18.95
CA TRP A 19 3.37 1.33 -17.81
C TRP A 19 3.32 2.82 -18.18
N LYS A 20 3.75 3.17 -19.39
CA LYS A 20 3.84 4.56 -19.87
C LYS A 20 2.48 5.23 -20.12
N ASP A 21 1.43 4.46 -20.40
CA ASP A 21 0.16 4.99 -20.89
C ASP A 21 -1.01 4.84 -19.90
N GLY A 22 -0.74 4.51 -18.62
CA GLY A 22 -1.82 4.23 -17.66
C GLY A 22 -2.65 2.99 -18.02
N GLN A 23 -2.23 2.23 -19.03
CA GLN A 23 -2.93 1.02 -19.51
C GLN A 23 -2.87 -0.13 -18.54
N ALA A 24 -1.82 -0.22 -17.70
CA ALA A 24 -1.72 -1.26 -16.66
C ALA A 24 -2.88 -1.20 -15.66
N LEU A 25 -3.30 0.02 -15.27
CA LEU A 25 -4.52 0.19 -14.45
C LEU A 25 -5.80 -0.11 -15.23
N ASN A 26 -5.81 0.11 -16.55
CA ASN A 26 -6.96 -0.23 -17.41
C ASN A 26 -7.02 -1.73 -17.74
N GLU A 27 -5.90 -2.45 -17.72
CA GLU A 27 -5.87 -3.90 -17.87
C GLU A 27 -6.19 -4.62 -16.56
N ALA A 28 -5.78 -4.09 -15.40
CA ALA A 28 -6.27 -4.52 -14.10
C ALA A 28 -7.80 -4.33 -13.97
N LYS A 29 -8.36 -3.28 -14.57
CA LYS A 29 -9.81 -3.08 -14.69
C LYS A 29 -10.51 -4.10 -15.60
N LYS A 30 -9.81 -4.74 -16.53
CA LYS A 30 -10.38 -5.80 -17.39
C LYS A 30 -10.54 -7.14 -16.69
N ASP A 31 -9.77 -7.39 -15.63
CA ASP A 31 -9.91 -8.58 -14.79
C ASP A 31 -10.28 -8.20 -13.34
N ALA A 32 -11.35 -7.39 -13.22
CA ALA A 32 -11.90 -6.94 -11.93
C ALA A 32 -12.28 -8.13 -10.99
N SER A 33 -12.22 -9.36 -11.49
CA SER A 33 -12.44 -10.57 -10.70
C SER A 33 -11.26 -10.95 -9.79
N LYS A 34 -10.05 -10.43 -10.04
CA LYS A 34 -8.84 -10.86 -9.30
C LYS A 34 -8.47 -9.97 -8.11
N GLY A 35 -9.05 -8.79 -8.01
CA GLY A 35 -8.63 -7.79 -7.02
C GLY A 35 -7.21 -7.27 -7.27
N LEU A 36 -6.85 -6.18 -6.63
CA LEU A 36 -5.52 -5.58 -6.69
C LEU A 36 -4.65 -6.10 -5.55
N TYR A 37 -3.34 -6.09 -5.75
CA TYR A 37 -2.35 -6.22 -4.68
C TYR A 37 -2.04 -4.81 -4.16
N ILE A 38 -2.38 -4.56 -2.90
CA ILE A 38 -2.14 -3.28 -2.23
C ILE A 38 -1.08 -3.53 -1.16
N ALA A 39 0.14 -3.06 -1.40
CA ALA A 39 1.18 -3.06 -0.40
C ALA A 39 1.02 -1.83 0.49
N VAL A 40 1.05 -2.02 1.78
CA VAL A 40 0.91 -0.95 2.78
C VAL A 40 2.04 -1.05 3.78
N ASP A 41 2.74 0.05 4.02
CA ASP A 41 3.68 0.20 5.11
C ASP A 41 2.95 0.29 6.45
N PHE A 42 3.68 0.17 7.57
CA PHE A 42 3.09 0.12 8.89
C PHE A 42 3.31 1.40 9.69
N ASP A 43 4.58 1.72 10.00
CA ASP A 43 4.97 2.86 10.83
C ASP A 43 4.87 4.17 10.06
N GLY A 44 4.18 5.20 10.60
CA GLY A 44 3.88 6.43 9.87
C GLY A 44 2.77 6.29 8.84
N THR A 45 2.33 5.07 8.53
CA THR A 45 1.32 4.76 7.52
C THR A 45 0.03 4.22 8.15
N CYS A 46 0.04 3.05 8.76
CA CYS A 46 -1.13 2.48 9.46
C CYS A 46 -1.29 3.02 10.88
N VAL A 47 -0.17 3.30 11.54
CA VAL A 47 -0.08 3.86 12.89
C VAL A 47 0.86 5.04 12.89
N PHE A 48 0.81 5.90 13.91
CA PHE A 48 1.82 6.93 14.13
C PHE A 48 3.20 6.30 14.30
N GLU A 49 4.25 6.98 13.81
CA GLU A 49 5.62 6.48 13.94
C GLU A 49 6.11 6.65 15.38
N GLU A 50 6.19 5.56 16.14
CA GLU A 50 6.70 5.51 17.51
C GLU A 50 7.74 4.39 17.70
N TRP A 51 8.52 4.11 16.67
CA TRP A 51 9.52 3.04 16.67
C TRP A 51 10.34 2.97 17.97
N PRO A 52 10.53 1.77 18.59
CA PRO A 52 10.05 0.44 18.15
C PRO A 52 8.64 0.10 18.64
N GLU A 53 7.99 0.98 19.39
CA GLU A 53 6.61 0.78 19.85
C GLU A 53 5.63 0.86 18.68
N ILE A 54 4.41 0.38 18.90
CA ILE A 54 3.31 0.62 17.98
C ILE A 54 2.62 1.90 18.44
N GLY A 55 2.59 2.90 17.57
CA GLY A 55 1.87 4.14 17.80
C GLY A 55 0.35 3.96 17.77
N GLU A 56 -0.36 5.07 17.96
CA GLU A 56 -1.81 5.11 17.81
C GLU A 56 -2.21 4.85 16.35
N ASP A 57 -3.44 4.34 16.16
CA ASP A 57 -3.98 4.10 14.81
C ASP A 57 -4.08 5.42 14.04
N ASN A 58 -3.54 5.48 12.83
CA ASN A 58 -3.77 6.63 11.95
C ASN A 58 -5.26 6.74 11.61
N PRO A 59 -5.83 7.97 11.67
CA PRO A 59 -7.23 8.18 11.38
C PRO A 59 -7.65 7.58 10.03
N TYR A 60 -8.70 6.76 10.03
CA TYR A 60 -9.29 6.07 8.87
C TYR A 60 -8.45 4.95 8.22
N ALA A 61 -7.25 4.65 8.70
CA ALA A 61 -6.43 3.55 8.16
C ALA A 61 -7.19 2.22 8.15
N VAL A 62 -7.81 1.88 9.28
CA VAL A 62 -8.55 0.62 9.45
C VAL A 62 -9.76 0.56 8.51
N GLU A 63 -10.55 1.62 8.43
CA GLU A 63 -11.76 1.70 7.62
C GLU A 63 -11.45 1.54 6.14
N VAL A 64 -10.46 2.27 5.64
CA VAL A 64 -10.06 2.23 4.22
C VAL A 64 -9.48 0.87 3.85
N LEU A 65 -8.64 0.28 4.69
CA LEU A 65 -8.09 -1.06 4.46
C LEU A 65 -9.18 -2.14 4.47
N LYS A 66 -10.15 -2.05 5.39
CA LYS A 66 -11.32 -2.95 5.40
C LYS A 66 -12.16 -2.80 4.14
N GLU A 67 -12.36 -1.59 3.64
CA GLU A 67 -13.10 -1.39 2.39
C GLU A 67 -12.35 -1.99 1.19
N CYS A 68 -11.00 -1.87 1.16
CA CYS A 68 -10.19 -2.56 0.15
C CYS A 68 -10.41 -4.08 0.18
N VAL A 69 -10.31 -4.70 1.36
CA VAL A 69 -10.54 -6.15 1.53
C VAL A 69 -11.94 -6.56 1.11
N LYS A 70 -12.96 -5.81 1.52
CA LYS A 70 -14.37 -6.04 1.17
C LYS A 70 -14.61 -6.01 -0.35
N ASN A 71 -13.84 -5.22 -1.08
CA ASN A 71 -13.87 -5.15 -2.54
C ASN A 71 -12.98 -6.19 -3.23
N GLY A 72 -12.43 -7.16 -2.47
CA GLY A 72 -11.67 -8.29 -3.00
C GLY A 72 -10.20 -8.00 -3.27
N HIS A 73 -9.67 -6.88 -2.76
CA HIS A 73 -8.26 -6.56 -2.88
C HIS A 73 -7.42 -7.31 -1.83
N LYS A 74 -6.17 -7.57 -2.16
CA LYS A 74 -5.21 -8.33 -1.35
C LYS A 74 -4.25 -7.37 -0.68
N ILE A 75 -4.22 -7.35 0.65
CA ILE A 75 -3.33 -6.49 1.42
C ILE A 75 -2.01 -7.21 1.67
N ILE A 76 -0.91 -6.57 1.30
CA ILE A 76 0.46 -7.01 1.60
C ILE A 76 1.04 -6.04 2.62
N LEU A 77 1.42 -6.52 3.79
CA LEU A 77 2.20 -5.73 4.73
C LEU A 77 3.62 -5.56 4.17
N LEU A 78 4.05 -4.32 3.96
CA LEU A 78 5.37 -3.97 3.47
C LEU A 78 6.09 -3.15 4.56
N THR A 79 6.94 -3.78 5.36
CA THR A 79 7.53 -3.15 6.55
C THR A 79 8.98 -3.55 6.75
N ILE A 80 9.74 -2.71 7.44
CA ILE A 80 11.10 -3.03 7.92
C ILE A 80 11.10 -3.75 9.27
N ARG A 81 9.93 -3.94 9.91
CA ARG A 81 9.83 -4.73 11.14
C ARG A 81 10.16 -6.18 10.85
N GLU A 82 10.97 -6.79 11.73
CA GLU A 82 11.46 -8.16 11.59
C GLU A 82 11.18 -8.95 12.88
N HIS A 83 11.21 -10.30 12.77
CA HIS A 83 11.08 -11.20 13.93
C HIS A 83 12.22 -11.03 14.93
N GLU A 84 13.44 -10.78 14.42
CA GLU A 84 14.64 -10.54 15.22
C GLU A 84 15.24 -9.19 14.81
N THR A 85 14.99 -8.16 15.63
CA THR A 85 15.53 -6.83 15.38
C THR A 85 16.74 -6.58 16.27
N LYS A 86 17.87 -6.25 15.65
CA LYS A 86 19.12 -6.00 16.36
C LYS A 86 18.97 -4.85 17.37
N GLY A 87 19.32 -5.14 18.63
CA GLY A 87 19.22 -4.18 19.73
C GLY A 87 17.86 -4.14 20.42
N ILE A 88 16.94 -5.01 20.02
CA ILE A 88 15.60 -5.15 20.62
C ILE A 88 15.36 -6.62 20.92
N GLU A 89 16.05 -7.11 21.96
CA GLU A 89 15.97 -8.51 22.35
C GLU A 89 14.63 -8.82 23.04
N GLY A 90 14.08 -10.01 22.74
CA GLY A 90 12.88 -10.55 23.38
C GLY A 90 11.55 -10.00 22.83
N ARG A 91 11.58 -9.22 21.76
CA ARG A 91 10.38 -8.76 21.03
C ARG A 91 10.42 -9.23 19.58
N ASP A 92 9.26 -9.56 19.07
CA ASP A 92 9.01 -9.91 17.67
C ASP A 92 8.20 -8.76 17.02
N LEU A 93 8.92 -7.75 16.52
CA LEU A 93 8.30 -6.53 16.02
C LEU A 93 7.44 -6.78 14.78
N LEU A 94 7.81 -7.75 13.94
CA LEU A 94 7.01 -8.13 12.77
C LEU A 94 5.69 -8.74 13.22
N LYS A 95 5.75 -9.67 14.18
CA LYS A 95 4.54 -10.28 14.74
C LYS A 95 3.63 -9.25 15.40
N GLU A 96 4.17 -8.25 16.07
CA GLU A 96 3.38 -7.18 16.67
C GLU A 96 2.60 -6.40 15.60
N ALA A 97 3.22 -6.10 14.45
CA ALA A 97 2.53 -5.48 13.31
C ALA A 97 1.45 -6.41 12.71
N GLU A 98 1.77 -7.70 12.50
CA GLU A 98 0.77 -8.67 12.03
C GLU A 98 -0.43 -8.81 13.00
N ASP A 99 -0.16 -8.80 14.31
CA ASP A 99 -1.20 -8.87 15.34
C ASP A 99 -2.10 -7.62 15.32
N TRP A 100 -1.57 -6.43 14.93
CA TRP A 100 -2.38 -5.23 14.71
C TRP A 100 -3.39 -5.43 13.56
N PHE A 101 -2.96 -5.97 12.42
CA PHE A 101 -3.86 -6.28 11.30
C PHE A 101 -4.91 -7.30 11.71
N LYS A 102 -4.50 -8.34 12.44
CA LYS A 102 -5.39 -9.38 12.96
C LYS A 102 -6.42 -8.82 13.95
N LYS A 103 -5.98 -7.97 14.90
CA LYS A 103 -6.86 -7.30 15.87
C LYS A 103 -7.91 -6.45 15.17
N ASN A 104 -7.52 -5.79 14.10
CA ASN A 104 -8.40 -4.95 13.30
C ASN A 104 -9.20 -5.73 12.23
N GLU A 105 -9.14 -7.06 12.21
CA GLU A 105 -9.85 -7.93 11.26
C GLU A 105 -9.54 -7.60 9.79
N ILE A 106 -8.29 -7.21 9.51
CA ILE A 106 -7.77 -6.96 8.17
C ILE A 106 -6.90 -8.17 7.78
N PRO A 107 -7.39 -9.09 6.92
CA PRO A 107 -6.61 -10.24 6.53
C PRO A 107 -5.42 -9.83 5.66
N LEU A 108 -4.22 -10.17 6.06
CA LEU A 108 -3.03 -10.04 5.24
C LEU A 108 -2.98 -11.16 4.21
N TYR A 109 -2.71 -10.81 2.97
CA TYR A 109 -2.41 -11.75 1.91
C TYR A 109 -0.98 -12.30 2.02
N ALA A 110 -0.02 -11.41 2.31
CA ALA A 110 1.38 -11.74 2.49
C ALA A 110 2.10 -10.64 3.29
N VAL A 111 3.34 -10.91 3.68
CA VAL A 111 4.23 -9.99 4.40
C VAL A 111 5.54 -9.91 3.64
N ASN A 112 5.94 -8.71 3.23
CA ASN A 112 7.19 -8.43 2.52
C ASN A 112 7.44 -9.29 1.26
N GLU A 113 6.38 -9.92 0.70
CA GLU A 113 6.46 -10.73 -0.50
C GLU A 113 5.12 -10.72 -1.26
N ASN A 114 5.13 -11.16 -2.52
CA ASN A 114 3.92 -11.48 -3.29
C ASN A 114 4.07 -12.88 -3.86
N PRO A 115 3.57 -13.93 -3.17
CA PRO A 115 3.77 -15.32 -3.55
C PRO A 115 3.27 -15.66 -4.96
N GLU A 116 2.11 -15.15 -5.35
CA GLU A 116 1.54 -15.40 -6.69
C GLU A 116 2.38 -14.76 -7.81
N TRP A 117 3.02 -13.63 -7.55
CA TRP A 117 3.92 -13.00 -8.49
C TRP A 117 5.28 -13.70 -8.54
N GLU A 118 5.81 -14.09 -7.37
CA GLU A 118 7.08 -14.81 -7.28
C GLU A 118 7.02 -16.18 -7.96
N GLU A 119 5.88 -16.86 -7.93
CA GLU A 119 5.66 -18.10 -8.68
C GLU A 119 5.83 -17.89 -10.20
N LYS A 120 5.40 -16.73 -10.71
CA LYS A 120 5.45 -16.41 -12.14
C LYS A 120 6.82 -15.95 -12.62
N VAL A 121 7.50 -15.12 -11.83
CA VAL A 121 8.72 -14.41 -12.27
C VAL A 121 9.98 -14.76 -11.47
N GLY A 122 9.84 -15.52 -10.39
CA GLY A 122 10.91 -15.82 -9.43
C GLY A 122 10.99 -14.78 -8.30
N LYS A 123 11.73 -15.14 -7.24
CA LYS A 123 11.89 -14.31 -6.04
C LYS A 123 12.60 -13.00 -6.38
N SER A 124 12.00 -11.89 -6.00
CA SER A 124 12.49 -10.54 -6.21
C SER A 124 12.68 -9.82 -4.87
N ARG A 125 13.66 -8.91 -4.80
CA ARG A 125 13.84 -8.04 -3.63
C ARG A 125 12.77 -6.95 -3.53
N LYS A 126 12.21 -6.54 -4.68
CA LYS A 126 11.12 -5.59 -4.73
C LYS A 126 9.82 -6.37 -4.78
N VAL A 127 8.97 -6.15 -3.81
CA VAL A 127 7.61 -6.71 -3.77
C VAL A 127 6.79 -6.12 -4.91
N TYR A 128 6.12 -6.96 -5.69
CA TYR A 128 5.16 -6.50 -6.68
C TYR A 128 3.83 -6.17 -6.01
N ALA A 129 3.35 -4.96 -6.25
CA ALA A 129 2.01 -4.51 -5.89
C ALA A 129 1.47 -3.58 -6.98
N ASP A 130 0.15 -3.51 -7.12
CA ASP A 130 -0.52 -2.58 -8.03
C ASP A 130 -0.60 -1.17 -7.43
N VAL A 131 -0.66 -1.10 -6.10
CA VAL A 131 -0.66 0.14 -5.31
C VAL A 131 0.31 -0.04 -4.14
N ILE A 132 1.09 0.99 -3.85
CA ILE A 132 1.96 1.07 -2.66
C ILE A 132 1.53 2.31 -1.88
N ILE A 133 1.20 2.10 -0.61
CA ILE A 133 0.86 3.14 0.36
C ILE A 133 1.98 3.16 1.39
N ASP A 134 2.71 4.28 1.50
CA ASP A 134 3.91 4.39 2.32
C ASP A 134 4.19 5.88 2.55
N ASP A 135 4.36 6.32 3.78
CA ASP A 135 4.58 7.72 4.17
C ASP A 135 5.89 8.29 3.58
N LYS A 136 6.85 7.43 3.26
CA LYS A 136 8.11 7.83 2.62
C LYS A 136 8.03 7.90 1.08
N CYS A 137 6.87 7.62 0.47
CA CYS A 137 6.68 7.77 -0.97
C CYS A 137 6.59 9.25 -1.36
N CYS A 138 7.36 9.69 -2.37
CA CYS A 138 7.52 11.09 -2.77
C CYS A 138 6.24 11.84 -3.19
N ASN A 139 5.16 11.14 -3.46
CA ASN A 139 3.85 11.73 -3.83
C ASN A 139 2.76 11.35 -2.81
N MET A 140 3.14 10.84 -1.65
CA MET A 140 2.19 10.58 -0.60
C MET A 140 1.80 11.91 0.06
N HIS A 141 0.50 12.09 0.22
CA HIS A 141 -0.01 13.21 1.02
C HIS A 141 0.06 12.84 2.49
N THR A 142 0.82 13.61 3.25
CA THR A 142 0.98 13.44 4.69
C THR A 142 0.32 14.60 5.44
N ILE A 143 -0.05 14.35 6.68
CA ILE A 143 -0.64 15.32 7.61
C ILE A 143 0.27 15.38 8.84
N GLU A 144 0.50 16.59 9.36
CA GLU A 144 1.08 16.80 10.68
C GLU A 144 -0.03 17.03 11.69
N ASP A 145 -0.07 16.24 12.77
CA ASP A 145 -1.02 16.41 13.87
C ASP A 145 -0.37 15.95 15.19
N GLU A 146 -0.96 16.34 16.32
CA GLU A 146 -0.49 15.92 17.63
C GLU A 146 -1.09 14.56 18.01
N ASN A 147 -0.22 13.62 18.48
CA ASN A 147 -0.69 12.38 19.08
C ASN A 147 -1.31 12.64 20.47
N SER A 148 -1.85 11.61 21.13
CA SER A 148 -2.46 11.75 22.46
C SER A 148 -1.48 12.22 23.55
N LYS A 149 -0.16 12.17 23.27
CA LYS A 149 0.89 12.65 24.17
C LYS A 149 1.24 14.12 23.93
N GLY A 150 0.63 14.79 22.90
CA GLY A 150 0.94 16.15 22.48
C GLY A 150 2.26 16.26 21.71
N GLU A 151 2.70 15.18 21.08
CA GLU A 151 3.88 15.14 20.20
C GLU A 151 3.43 15.28 18.76
N LEU A 152 4.09 16.16 17.99
CA LEU A 152 3.79 16.36 16.58
C LEU A 152 4.27 15.13 15.77
N CYS A 153 3.35 14.52 15.04
CA CYS A 153 3.60 13.36 14.21
C CYS A 153 3.18 13.63 12.76
N GLU A 154 3.98 13.17 11.81
CA GLU A 154 3.64 13.17 10.40
C GLU A 154 3.18 11.76 10.00
N TYR A 155 2.05 11.66 9.27
CA TYR A 155 1.48 10.39 8.86
C TYR A 155 0.71 10.50 7.53
N CYS A 156 0.48 9.35 6.88
CA CYS A 156 -0.31 9.29 5.64
C CYS A 156 -1.74 9.80 5.82
N SER A 157 -2.18 10.68 4.95
CA SER A 157 -3.59 11.10 4.88
C SER A 157 -4.47 10.00 4.29
N TRP A 158 -5.13 9.22 5.15
CA TRP A 158 -6.07 8.19 4.71
C TRP A 158 -7.34 8.76 4.07
N ARG A 159 -7.71 10.00 4.34
CA ARG A 159 -8.78 10.70 3.61
C ARG A 159 -8.38 10.95 2.16
N TYR A 160 -7.16 11.38 1.92
CA TYR A 160 -6.62 11.55 0.56
C TYR A 160 -6.52 10.20 -0.17
N ILE A 161 -6.02 9.16 0.50
CA ILE A 161 -5.93 7.82 -0.06
C ILE A 161 -7.32 7.30 -0.44
N ASP A 162 -8.32 7.44 0.42
CA ASP A 162 -9.71 7.04 0.17
C ASP A 162 -10.29 7.76 -1.08
N LYS A 163 -10.12 9.08 -1.17
CA LYS A 163 -10.52 9.88 -2.32
C LYS A 163 -9.81 9.39 -3.60
N TRP A 164 -8.52 9.13 -3.52
CA TRP A 164 -7.71 8.62 -4.63
C TRP A 164 -8.19 7.23 -5.07
N MET A 165 -8.48 6.32 -4.12
CA MET A 165 -8.97 4.97 -4.40
C MET A 165 -10.30 5.00 -5.16
N VAL A 166 -11.24 5.84 -4.76
CA VAL A 166 -12.52 6.02 -5.47
C VAL A 166 -12.31 6.63 -6.85
N LYS A 167 -11.50 7.69 -6.98
CA LYS A 167 -11.17 8.33 -8.26
C LYS A 167 -10.55 7.33 -9.24
N ARG A 168 -9.77 6.38 -8.76
CA ARG A 168 -9.13 5.32 -9.54
C ARG A 168 -10.01 4.09 -9.77
N GLY A 169 -11.18 4.04 -9.14
CA GLY A 169 -12.14 2.95 -9.27
C GLY A 169 -11.71 1.66 -8.58
N VAL A 170 -10.89 1.77 -7.53
CA VAL A 170 -10.52 0.66 -6.64
C VAL A 170 -11.77 0.17 -5.91
N TYR A 171 -12.59 1.08 -5.42
CA TYR A 171 -13.96 0.83 -4.95
C TYR A 171 -14.88 2.01 -5.31
N LYS A 172 -16.21 1.88 -5.02
CA LYS A 172 -17.20 2.79 -5.60
C LYS A 172 -17.47 4.04 -4.80
N SER A 173 -17.37 3.98 -3.48
CA SER A 173 -17.80 5.06 -2.59
C SER A 173 -16.80 5.27 -1.48
N ARG A 174 -16.58 6.51 -1.11
CA ARG A 174 -15.73 6.87 0.03
C ARG A 174 -16.27 6.27 1.33
N VAL A 175 -15.37 5.95 2.23
CA VAL A 175 -15.64 5.54 3.61
C VAL A 175 -15.33 6.66 4.60
N THR A 176 -14.56 7.67 4.16
CA THR A 176 -14.28 8.89 4.94
C THR A 176 -15.27 10.00 4.58
N GLU A 177 -15.49 10.92 5.51
CA GLU A 177 -16.32 12.10 5.26
C GLU A 177 -15.51 13.17 4.50
N ASP A 178 -16.21 13.94 3.63
CA ASP A 178 -15.61 15.14 3.03
C ASP A 178 -15.47 16.24 4.08
N THR A 179 -14.32 16.91 4.08
CA THR A 179 -14.07 18.08 4.91
C THR A 179 -13.76 19.29 4.02
N ASP A 180 -13.87 20.50 4.56
CA ASP A 180 -13.55 21.74 3.83
C ASP A 180 -12.09 21.75 3.34
N ASP A 181 -11.18 21.05 4.03
CA ASP A 181 -9.78 20.91 3.64
C ASP A 181 -9.62 20.06 2.37
N ASP A 182 -10.47 19.06 2.16
CA ASP A 182 -10.50 18.26 0.92
C ASP A 182 -10.77 19.12 -0.33
N LEU A 183 -11.43 20.27 -0.17
CA LEU A 183 -11.75 21.20 -1.26
C LEU A 183 -10.59 22.13 -1.62
N ALA A 184 -9.65 22.33 -0.70
CA ALA A 184 -8.48 23.18 -0.92
C ALA A 184 -7.40 22.49 -1.76
N GLU A 185 -7.34 21.18 -1.73
CA GLU A 185 -6.30 20.35 -2.36
C GLU A 185 -6.56 20.01 -3.85
N ASP A 186 -7.78 20.21 -4.36
CA ASP A 186 -8.11 20.01 -5.79
C ASP A 186 -7.51 21.08 -6.73
N LYS A 187 -6.68 21.98 -6.19
CA LYS A 187 -5.82 22.82 -7.05
C LYS A 187 -4.71 21.92 -7.60
N GLU A 188 -5.03 21.24 -8.72
CA GLU A 188 -4.02 20.59 -9.55
C GLU A 188 -2.82 21.52 -9.70
N VAL A 189 -1.68 21.14 -9.13
CA VAL A 189 -0.40 21.68 -9.55
C VAL A 189 -0.20 21.21 -10.98
N ARG A 190 -0.54 22.05 -11.94
CA ARG A 190 -0.29 21.75 -13.35
C ARG A 190 1.22 21.76 -13.55
N TYR A 191 1.73 20.75 -14.16
CA TYR A 191 3.14 20.66 -14.58
C TYR A 191 3.58 21.84 -15.50
N GLU A 192 2.64 22.69 -15.89
CA GLU A 192 2.84 23.90 -16.68
C GLU A 192 3.28 25.10 -15.83
N ASP A 193 3.19 24.99 -14.48
CA ASP A 193 3.52 26.09 -13.55
C ASP A 193 4.89 25.88 -12.87
N LEU A 194 5.68 24.87 -13.29
CA LEU A 194 7.07 24.61 -12.89
C LEU A 194 8.03 24.89 -14.04
#